data_a6645eb40ef79b6aa5c3d742f2333aa1
#
_entry.id   a6645eb40ef79b6aa5c3d742f2333aa1
#
_cell.length_a   1.000
_cell.length_b   1.000
_cell.length_c   1.000
_cell.angle_alpha   90.00
_cell.angle_beta   90.00
_cell.angle_gamma   90.00
#
_symmetry.space_group_name_H-M   'P 1'
#
loop_
_entity.id
_entity.type
_entity.pdbx_description
1 polymer ?
#
loop_
_entity_poly.entity_id
_entity_poly.type
_entity_poly.pdbx_seq_one_letter_code
_entity_poly.pdbx_strand_id
1 'polypeptide(L)'
;NLGKHANEVRTVRLVPLKIYISAQNGRQNLLALHEKANHLNSYRLDYLSNIRIEDEICERFDALRASLSKVEAHMWGVNCKWNIKYVEHVEFEVKIEDDEPFIVRRLEREKRCGHVEKIDDNHYRYVAEVFDTTEMLPWIRTFISRITKMNFSNRTAENQFKEDIQEMYRMYGIDGGDAQ
;
A
#
# COMPACT_ATOMS: atom_id res chain seq x y z
N ASN A 1 -9.99 -6.24 -9.30
CA ASN A 1 -11.06 -7.18 -9.67
C ASN A 1 -12.42 -6.76 -9.07
N LEU A 2 -12.98 -5.67 -9.53
CA LEU A 2 -14.41 -5.31 -9.37
C LEU A 2 -15.28 -6.15 -10.33
N GLY A 3 -14.86 -7.38 -10.58
CA GLY A 3 -15.51 -8.26 -11.53
C GLY A 3 -16.59 -9.10 -10.85
N LYS A 4 -17.63 -9.38 -11.51
CA LYS A 4 -18.66 -10.44 -11.38
C LYS A 4 -19.63 -10.43 -10.19
N HIS A 5 -19.38 -9.74 -9.05
CA HIS A 5 -20.25 -9.78 -7.86
C HIS A 5 -20.60 -8.40 -7.29
N ALA A 6 -20.47 -7.35 -8.07
CA ALA A 6 -20.65 -5.95 -7.61
C ALA A 6 -22.05 -5.64 -7.05
N ASN A 7 -23.05 -6.49 -7.27
CA ASN A 7 -24.44 -6.30 -6.84
C ASN A 7 -24.95 -7.40 -5.90
N GLU A 8 -24.09 -8.32 -5.42
CA GLU A 8 -24.52 -9.33 -4.46
C GLU A 8 -24.42 -8.81 -3.02
N VAL A 9 -25.54 -8.69 -2.35
CA VAL A 9 -25.59 -8.46 -0.89
C VAL A 9 -25.32 -9.80 -0.20
N ARG A 10 -24.29 -9.83 0.63
CA ARG A 10 -23.93 -11.01 1.42
C ARG A 10 -23.98 -10.69 2.90
N THR A 11 -24.57 -11.56 3.68
CA THR A 11 -24.50 -11.49 5.15
C THR A 11 -23.21 -12.12 5.61
N VAL A 12 -22.42 -11.38 6.39
CA VAL A 12 -21.15 -11.86 6.95
C VAL A 12 -21.13 -11.59 8.46
N ARG A 13 -20.47 -12.48 9.20
CA ARG A 13 -20.19 -12.30 10.61
C ARG A 13 -18.77 -11.86 10.78
N LEU A 14 -18.58 -10.74 11.48
CA LEU A 14 -17.29 -10.05 11.60
C LEU A 14 -16.97 -9.77 13.05
N VAL A 15 -15.69 -9.90 13.41
CA VAL A 15 -15.14 -9.35 14.64
C VAL A 15 -14.48 -8.01 14.28
N PRO A 16 -15.08 -6.86 14.66
CA PRO A 16 -14.56 -5.55 14.33
C PRO A 16 -13.30 -5.26 15.17
N LEU A 17 -12.21 -4.85 14.53
CA LEU A 17 -10.94 -4.63 15.23
C LEU A 17 -10.52 -3.15 15.24
N LYS A 18 -10.60 -2.47 14.09
CA LYS A 18 -10.17 -1.08 13.97
C LYS A 18 -10.85 -0.39 12.78
N ILE A 19 -11.10 0.91 12.91
CA ILE A 19 -11.55 1.76 11.80
C ILE A 19 -10.37 2.58 11.30
N TYR A 20 -10.20 2.61 9.97
CA TYR A 20 -9.23 3.43 9.28
C TYR A 20 -9.91 4.48 8.41
N ILE A 21 -9.26 5.61 8.29
CA ILE A 21 -9.61 6.63 7.31
C ILE A 21 -8.51 6.63 6.25
N SER A 22 -8.88 6.36 5.00
CA SER A 22 -7.93 6.42 3.89
C SER A 22 -7.44 7.85 3.68
N ALA A 23 -6.14 8.07 3.80
CA ALA A 23 -5.54 9.38 3.56
C ALA A 23 -5.65 9.85 2.09
N GLN A 24 -5.87 8.91 1.15
CA GLN A 24 -5.98 9.24 -0.28
C GLN A 24 -7.34 9.80 -0.67
N ASN A 25 -8.41 9.34 -0.04
CA ASN A 25 -9.78 9.66 -0.46
C ASN A 25 -10.78 9.88 0.68
N GLY A 26 -10.33 9.92 1.94
CA GLY A 26 -11.16 10.14 3.12
C GLY A 26 -12.14 8.99 3.44
N ARG A 27 -12.11 7.88 2.71
CA ARG A 27 -13.05 6.78 2.93
C ARG A 27 -12.75 6.03 4.21
N GLN A 28 -13.81 5.69 4.92
CA GLN A 28 -13.74 4.94 6.16
C GLN A 28 -13.81 3.43 5.87
N ASN A 29 -12.89 2.69 6.46
CA ASN A 29 -12.80 1.25 6.30
C ASN A 29 -12.74 0.58 7.68
N LEU A 30 -13.49 -0.51 7.84
CA LEU A 30 -13.45 -1.37 9.00
C LEU A 30 -12.48 -2.52 8.75
N LEU A 31 -11.43 -2.60 9.53
CA LEU A 31 -10.60 -3.80 9.61
C LEU A 31 -11.27 -4.80 10.54
N ALA A 32 -11.61 -5.94 10.01
CA ALA A 32 -12.32 -6.97 10.75
C ALA A 32 -11.87 -8.38 10.38
N LEU A 33 -11.95 -9.29 11.33
CA LEU A 33 -11.79 -10.72 11.10
C LEU A 33 -13.12 -11.28 10.57
N HIS A 34 -13.07 -11.92 9.41
CA HIS A 34 -14.18 -12.72 8.92
C HIS A 34 -14.21 -14.06 9.66
N GLU A 35 -15.22 -14.27 10.49
CA GLU A 35 -15.23 -15.38 11.44
C GLU A 35 -15.11 -16.74 10.77
N LYS A 36 -16.00 -17.05 9.80
CA LYS A 36 -15.99 -18.35 9.11
C LYS A 36 -14.73 -18.63 8.33
N ALA A 37 -14.19 -17.62 7.65
CA ALA A 37 -13.03 -17.77 6.79
C ALA A 37 -11.71 -17.56 7.56
N ASN A 38 -11.78 -17.10 8.81
CA ASN A 38 -10.65 -16.82 9.69
C ASN A 38 -9.55 -15.98 9.00
N HIS A 39 -9.97 -15.01 8.17
CA HIS A 39 -9.06 -14.08 7.52
C HIS A 39 -9.38 -12.64 7.89
N LEU A 40 -8.35 -11.82 7.97
CA LEU A 40 -8.46 -10.40 8.15
C LEU A 40 -8.81 -9.74 6.81
N ASN A 41 -9.74 -8.80 6.85
CA ASN A 41 -10.11 -8.05 5.66
C ASN A 41 -10.52 -6.63 6.00
N SER A 42 -10.44 -5.75 5.01
CA SER A 42 -10.88 -4.36 5.09
C SER A 42 -12.22 -4.21 4.38
N TYR A 43 -13.21 -3.67 5.09
CA TYR A 43 -14.57 -3.46 4.62
C TYR A 43 -14.87 -1.97 4.58
N ARG A 44 -15.28 -1.45 3.45
CA ARG A 44 -15.74 -0.06 3.36
C ARG A 44 -17.03 0.13 4.15
N LEU A 45 -17.05 1.12 5.05
CA LEU A 45 -18.22 1.36 5.91
C LEU A 45 -19.47 1.77 5.13
N ASP A 46 -19.30 2.48 4.04
CA ASP A 46 -20.40 2.90 3.15
C ASP A 46 -21.06 1.74 2.38
N TYR A 47 -20.46 0.55 2.39
CA TYR A 47 -21.05 -0.66 1.82
C TYR A 47 -21.66 -1.61 2.86
N LEU A 48 -21.56 -1.26 4.13
CA LEU A 48 -22.18 -2.04 5.20
C LEU A 48 -23.60 -1.54 5.47
N SER A 49 -24.55 -2.44 5.46
CA SER A 49 -25.96 -2.15 5.75
C SER A 49 -26.53 -3.23 6.67
N ASN A 50 -27.65 -2.95 7.32
CA ASN A 50 -28.37 -3.89 8.19
C ASN A 50 -27.46 -4.49 9.29
N ILE A 51 -26.62 -3.64 9.88
CA ILE A 51 -25.68 -4.06 10.92
C ILE A 51 -26.47 -4.48 12.17
N ARG A 52 -26.15 -5.66 12.70
CA ARG A 52 -26.66 -6.18 13.96
C ARG A 52 -25.49 -6.51 14.87
N ILE A 53 -25.62 -6.20 16.14
CA ILE A 53 -24.66 -6.61 17.17
C ILE A 53 -25.21 -7.88 17.79
N GLU A 54 -24.35 -8.89 17.90
CA GLU A 54 -24.68 -10.15 18.55
C GLU A 54 -24.12 -10.15 19.97
N ASP A 55 -24.80 -10.84 20.90
CA ASP A 55 -24.39 -10.92 22.31
C ASP A 55 -23.19 -11.84 22.54
N GLU A 56 -22.76 -12.55 21.49
CA GLU A 56 -21.64 -13.48 21.57
C GLU A 56 -20.29 -12.72 21.61
N ILE A 57 -19.50 -13.02 22.62
CA ILE A 57 -18.21 -12.40 22.85
C ILE A 57 -17.11 -13.20 22.14
N CYS A 58 -16.27 -12.50 21.38
CA CYS A 58 -15.08 -13.11 20.80
C CYS A 58 -13.99 -13.25 21.87
N GLU A 59 -13.78 -14.46 22.40
CA GLU A 59 -12.76 -14.74 23.42
C GLU A 59 -11.32 -14.34 22.99
N ARG A 60 -11.05 -14.32 21.69
CA ARG A 60 -9.74 -13.97 21.12
C ARG A 60 -9.57 -12.48 20.84
N PHE A 61 -10.53 -11.64 21.18
CA PHE A 61 -10.53 -10.22 20.74
C PHE A 61 -9.26 -9.47 21.13
N ASP A 62 -8.83 -9.59 22.38
CA ASP A 62 -7.64 -8.88 22.88
C ASP A 62 -6.36 -9.38 22.17
N ALA A 63 -6.24 -10.69 21.98
CA ALA A 63 -5.12 -11.29 21.24
C ALA A 63 -5.07 -10.82 19.77
N LEU A 64 -6.24 -10.74 19.12
CA LEU A 64 -6.38 -10.23 17.76
C LEU A 64 -5.96 -8.75 17.69
N ARG A 65 -6.43 -7.92 18.61
CA ARG A 65 -6.04 -6.51 18.69
C ARG A 65 -4.55 -6.32 18.94
N ALA A 66 -3.97 -7.09 19.86
CA ALA A 66 -2.54 -7.02 20.16
C ALA A 66 -1.67 -7.40 18.95
N SER A 67 -2.17 -8.27 18.06
CA SER A 67 -1.44 -8.66 16.85
C SER A 67 -1.55 -7.66 15.69
N LEU A 68 -2.46 -6.68 15.77
CA LEU A 68 -2.67 -5.72 14.69
C LEU A 68 -1.43 -4.89 14.36
N SER A 69 -0.62 -4.52 15.35
CA SER A 69 0.59 -3.72 15.13
C SER A 69 1.55 -4.36 14.12
N LYS A 70 1.63 -5.71 14.13
CA LYS A 70 2.45 -6.47 13.16
C LYS A 70 1.89 -6.38 11.74
N VAL A 71 0.56 -6.39 11.62
CA VAL A 71 -0.13 -6.25 10.33
C VAL A 71 0.01 -4.81 9.83
N GLU A 72 -0.21 -3.84 10.70
CA GLU A 72 -0.14 -2.40 10.37
C GLU A 72 1.24 -1.97 9.87
N ALA A 73 2.31 -2.60 10.35
CA ALA A 73 3.66 -2.34 9.90
C ALA A 73 3.89 -2.64 8.41
N HIS A 74 3.01 -3.42 7.78
CA HIS A 74 3.06 -3.80 6.37
C HIS A 74 1.91 -3.22 5.54
N MET A 75 1.07 -2.38 6.13
CA MET A 75 -0.05 -1.73 5.43
C MET A 75 0.39 -0.39 4.85
N TRP A 76 0.38 -0.28 3.53
CA TRP A 76 0.51 1.04 2.89
C TRP A 76 -0.84 1.76 2.79
N GLY A 77 -1.86 1.07 2.39
CA GLY A 77 -3.24 1.54 2.25
C GLY A 77 -4.21 0.78 3.15
N VAL A 78 -5.17 0.13 2.54
CA VAL A 78 -6.22 -0.62 3.24
C VAL A 78 -6.10 -2.13 3.07
N ASN A 79 -5.23 -2.60 2.17
CA ASN A 79 -4.99 -4.02 1.99
C ASN A 79 -4.21 -4.59 3.18
N CYS A 80 -4.71 -5.70 3.72
CA CYS A 80 -4.14 -6.34 4.89
C CYS A 80 -4.30 -7.85 4.85
N LYS A 81 -3.38 -8.57 5.48
CA LYS A 81 -3.43 -10.03 5.66
C LYS A 81 -2.86 -10.39 7.03
N TRP A 82 -3.38 -11.46 7.68
CA TRP A 82 -2.75 -11.97 8.90
C TRP A 82 -1.35 -12.53 8.68
N ASN A 83 -1.16 -13.15 7.52
CA ASN A 83 0.07 -13.84 7.23
C ASN A 83 1.06 -12.90 6.54
N ILE A 84 2.06 -12.47 7.28
CA ILE A 84 3.16 -11.63 6.81
C ILE A 84 4.04 -12.31 5.76
N LYS A 85 3.89 -13.61 5.50
CA LYS A 85 4.56 -14.29 4.38
C LYS A 85 4.09 -13.83 3.00
N TYR A 86 2.96 -13.13 2.95
CA TYR A 86 2.39 -12.59 1.69
C TYR A 86 2.74 -11.12 1.48
N VAL A 87 3.73 -10.59 2.18
CA VAL A 87 4.25 -9.26 1.89
C VAL A 87 5.07 -9.25 0.60
N GLU A 88 5.02 -8.13 -0.07
CA GLU A 88 5.77 -7.84 -1.27
C GLU A 88 6.92 -6.91 -0.91
N HIS A 89 8.12 -7.22 -1.39
CA HIS A 89 9.28 -6.35 -1.23
C HIS A 89 9.22 -5.20 -2.22
N VAL A 90 9.46 -4.00 -1.73
CA VAL A 90 9.55 -2.75 -2.52
C VAL A 90 10.85 -2.06 -2.17
N GLU A 91 11.70 -1.87 -3.18
CA GLU A 91 12.93 -1.11 -3.07
C GLU A 91 13.05 -0.17 -4.26
N PHE A 92 13.42 1.09 -4.01
CA PHE A 92 13.81 2.01 -5.07
C PHE A 92 14.86 3.01 -4.58
N GLU A 93 15.72 3.45 -5.50
CA GLU A 93 16.74 4.45 -5.22
C GLU A 93 16.35 5.78 -5.87
N VAL A 94 16.55 6.87 -5.13
CA VAL A 94 16.38 8.23 -5.64
C VAL A 94 17.71 8.96 -5.63
N LYS A 95 17.99 9.70 -6.72
CA LYS A 95 19.07 10.66 -6.80
C LYS A 95 18.54 12.05 -6.50
N ILE A 96 19.27 12.82 -5.71
CA ILE A 96 18.97 14.22 -5.41
C ILE A 96 20.16 15.11 -5.82
N GLU A 97 19.89 16.37 -6.10
CA GLU A 97 20.94 17.39 -6.26
C GLU A 97 21.20 18.09 -4.90
N ASP A 98 22.31 18.80 -4.80
CA ASP A 98 22.77 19.39 -3.53
C ASP A 98 21.78 20.38 -2.91
N ASP A 99 20.97 21.04 -3.71
CA ASP A 99 19.93 21.98 -3.30
C ASP A 99 18.55 21.33 -3.03
N GLU A 100 18.44 19.99 -3.11
CA GLU A 100 17.19 19.25 -2.99
C GLU A 100 17.03 18.39 -1.72
N PRO A 101 17.54 18.79 -0.55
CA PRO A 101 17.40 17.98 0.67
C PRO A 101 15.93 17.79 1.09
N PHE A 102 15.02 18.59 0.52
CA PHE A 102 13.59 18.49 0.75
C PHE A 102 12.99 17.18 0.20
N ILE A 103 13.60 16.56 -0.83
CA ILE A 103 13.16 15.28 -1.40
C ILE A 103 13.30 14.17 -0.36
N VAL A 104 14.45 14.09 0.34
CA VAL A 104 14.67 13.10 1.40
C VAL A 104 13.70 13.33 2.56
N ARG A 105 13.56 14.60 3.00
CA ARG A 105 12.58 14.94 4.05
C ARG A 105 11.15 14.57 3.65
N ARG A 106 10.84 14.66 2.36
CA ARG A 106 9.54 14.25 1.83
C ARG A 106 9.38 12.74 1.86
N LEU A 107 10.39 11.95 1.43
CA LEU A 107 10.39 10.49 1.55
C LEU A 107 10.13 10.06 2.99
N GLU A 108 10.86 10.64 3.96
CA GLU A 108 10.73 10.32 5.37
C GLU A 108 9.36 10.70 5.95
N ARG A 109 8.82 11.85 5.59
CA ARG A 109 7.55 12.36 6.12
C ARG A 109 6.34 11.61 5.53
N GLU A 110 6.40 11.23 4.26
CA GLU A 110 5.25 10.69 3.53
C GLU A 110 5.21 9.16 3.54
N LYS A 111 6.31 8.49 3.89
CA LYS A 111 6.31 7.04 4.05
C LYS A 111 5.34 6.63 5.16
N ARG A 112 4.60 5.55 4.94
CA ARG A 112 3.68 4.99 5.94
C ARG A 112 4.26 3.78 6.65
N CYS A 113 5.16 3.08 5.99
CA CYS A 113 5.95 1.98 6.51
C CYS A 113 7.32 1.99 5.83
N GLY A 114 8.17 1.02 6.17
CA GLY A 114 9.52 0.95 5.62
C GLY A 114 10.48 2.01 6.18
N HIS A 115 11.62 2.11 5.54
CA HIS A 115 12.68 3.04 5.95
C HIS A 115 13.45 3.61 4.76
N VAL A 116 14.17 4.70 4.99
CA VAL A 116 15.03 5.34 4.02
C VAL A 116 16.47 5.19 4.48
N GLU A 117 17.34 4.76 3.59
CA GLU A 117 18.78 4.59 3.82
C GLU A 117 19.55 5.58 2.97
N LYS A 118 20.57 6.20 3.54
CA LYS A 118 21.55 6.99 2.77
C LYS A 118 22.57 6.02 2.16
N ILE A 119 22.72 6.02 0.83
CA ILE A 119 23.73 5.23 0.12
C ILE A 119 25.02 6.05 0.01
N ASP A 120 24.90 7.27 -0.47
CA ASP A 120 25.97 8.26 -0.57
C ASP A 120 25.41 9.68 -0.42
N ASP A 121 26.18 10.72 -0.78
CA ASP A 121 25.75 12.09 -0.56
C ASP A 121 24.51 12.48 -1.38
N ASN A 122 24.33 11.87 -2.54
CA ASN A 122 23.27 12.21 -3.48
C ASN A 122 22.27 11.07 -3.73
N HIS A 123 22.50 9.87 -3.17
CA HIS A 123 21.62 8.72 -3.38
C HIS A 123 21.03 8.21 -2.08
N TYR A 124 19.74 7.98 -2.10
CA TYR A 124 18.96 7.41 -1.00
C TYR A 124 18.12 6.25 -1.50
N ARG A 125 18.01 5.23 -0.67
CA ARG A 125 17.22 4.04 -0.92
C ARG A 125 16.03 3.99 0.02
N TYR A 126 14.85 3.75 -0.52
CA TYR A 126 13.68 3.40 0.25
C TYR A 126 13.46 1.89 0.17
N VAL A 127 13.17 1.27 1.32
CA VAL A 127 12.89 -0.17 1.42
C VAL A 127 11.65 -0.40 2.28
N ALA A 128 10.74 -1.25 1.82
CA ALA A 128 9.56 -1.66 2.56
C ALA A 128 9.11 -3.09 2.21
N GLU A 129 8.42 -3.70 3.17
CA GLU A 129 7.67 -4.93 2.98
C GLU A 129 6.19 -4.60 3.15
N VAL A 130 5.39 -4.74 2.10
CA VAL A 130 3.98 -4.32 2.09
C VAL A 130 3.04 -5.41 1.59
N PHE A 131 1.78 -5.36 1.95
CA PHE A 131 0.79 -6.34 1.46
C PHE A 131 0.37 -6.11 0.01
N ASP A 132 0.51 -4.89 -0.49
CA ASP A 132 0.13 -4.56 -1.86
C ASP A 132 0.96 -3.36 -2.37
N THR A 133 1.91 -3.65 -3.24
CA THR A 133 2.76 -2.64 -3.89
C THR A 133 1.94 -1.68 -4.75
N THR A 134 0.81 -2.12 -5.31
CA THR A 134 0.00 -1.28 -6.19
C THR A 134 -0.59 -0.07 -5.47
N GLU A 135 -0.85 -0.18 -4.16
CA GLU A 135 -1.30 0.95 -3.34
C GLU A 135 -0.22 2.04 -3.18
N MET A 136 1.05 1.69 -3.38
CA MET A 136 2.18 2.63 -3.28
C MET A 136 2.45 3.38 -4.58
N LEU A 137 2.10 2.82 -5.75
CA LEU A 137 2.46 3.38 -7.06
C LEU A 137 2.11 4.87 -7.21
N PRO A 138 0.95 5.38 -6.75
CA PRO A 138 0.65 6.81 -6.84
C PRO A 138 1.67 7.68 -6.09
N TRP A 139 2.14 7.23 -4.93
CA TRP A 139 3.16 7.94 -4.17
C TRP A 139 4.54 7.82 -4.83
N ILE A 140 4.94 6.64 -5.26
CA ILE A 140 6.22 6.40 -5.95
C ILE A 140 6.31 7.24 -7.22
N ARG A 141 5.22 7.38 -8.00
CA ARG A 141 5.17 8.24 -9.19
C ARG A 141 5.51 9.69 -8.91
N THR A 142 5.29 10.17 -7.69
CA THR A 142 5.65 11.56 -7.34
C THR A 142 7.15 11.81 -7.28
N PHE A 143 7.98 10.76 -7.34
CA PHE A 143 9.45 10.82 -7.39
C PHE A 143 10.02 10.39 -8.75
N ILE A 144 9.17 10.27 -9.79
CA ILE A 144 9.51 9.69 -11.09
C ILE A 144 10.79 10.25 -11.72
N SER A 145 11.02 11.57 -11.60
CA SER A 145 12.20 12.25 -12.15
C SER A 145 13.48 12.00 -11.33
N ARG A 146 13.38 11.30 -10.20
CA ARG A 146 14.51 11.08 -9.28
C ARG A 146 14.85 9.60 -9.12
N ILE A 147 13.96 8.71 -9.55
CA ILE A 147 14.14 7.26 -9.39
C ILE A 147 15.21 6.79 -10.39
N THR A 148 16.27 6.19 -9.86
CA THR A 148 17.39 5.66 -10.66
C THR A 148 17.37 4.15 -10.74
N LYS A 149 16.83 3.47 -9.70
CA LYS A 149 16.68 2.01 -9.66
C LYS A 149 15.38 1.62 -9.00
N MET A 150 14.87 0.47 -9.39
CA MET A 150 13.69 -0.17 -8.81
C MET A 150 13.90 -1.67 -8.72
N ASN A 151 13.43 -2.27 -7.62
CA ASN A 151 13.43 -3.70 -7.41
C ASN A 151 12.21 -4.09 -6.58
N PHE A 152 11.12 -4.48 -7.26
CA PHE A 152 9.90 -4.95 -6.61
C PHE A 152 9.76 -6.46 -6.78
N SER A 153 9.39 -7.17 -5.71
CA SER A 153 9.02 -8.58 -5.83
C SER A 153 7.75 -8.77 -6.68
N ASN A 154 6.83 -7.79 -6.64
CA ASN A 154 5.67 -7.72 -7.53
C ASN A 154 6.08 -7.14 -8.89
N ARG A 155 6.50 -8.03 -9.81
CA ARG A 155 6.94 -7.63 -11.16
C ARG A 155 5.84 -6.98 -11.99
N THR A 156 4.58 -7.32 -11.76
CA THR A 156 3.46 -6.67 -12.45
C THR A 156 3.37 -5.20 -12.07
N ALA A 157 3.49 -4.88 -10.77
CA ALA A 157 3.49 -3.49 -10.31
C ALA A 157 4.72 -2.71 -10.82
N GLU A 158 5.90 -3.35 -10.85
CA GLU A 158 7.11 -2.74 -11.39
C GLU A 158 6.99 -2.44 -12.88
N ASN A 159 6.50 -3.41 -13.66
CA ASN A 159 6.30 -3.24 -15.09
C ASN A 159 5.26 -2.16 -15.40
N GLN A 160 4.15 -2.15 -14.67
CA GLN A 160 3.13 -1.09 -14.80
C GLN A 160 3.73 0.30 -14.60
N PHE A 161 4.60 0.48 -13.61
CA PHE A 161 5.28 1.76 -13.40
C PHE A 161 6.17 2.13 -14.59
N LYS A 162 6.95 1.17 -15.13
CA LYS A 162 7.82 1.40 -16.28
C LYS A 162 7.04 1.72 -17.55
N GLU A 163 5.95 1.01 -17.78
CA GLU A 163 5.04 1.25 -18.92
C GLU A 163 4.41 2.64 -18.84
N ASP A 164 3.97 3.09 -17.65
CA ASP A 164 3.43 4.43 -17.45
C ASP A 164 4.46 5.53 -17.80
N ILE A 165 5.75 5.30 -17.48
CA ILE A 165 6.83 6.23 -17.85
C ILE A 165 7.02 6.28 -19.37
N GLN A 166 7.09 5.11 -19.99
CA GLN A 166 7.27 5.02 -21.45
C GLN A 166 6.10 5.70 -22.19
N GLU A 167 4.87 5.47 -21.73
CA GLU A 167 3.70 6.12 -22.29
C GLU A 167 3.74 7.64 -22.12
N MET A 168 4.21 8.13 -20.98
CA MET A 168 4.40 9.55 -20.74
C MET A 168 5.42 10.14 -21.72
N TYR A 169 6.58 9.50 -21.94
CA TYR A 169 7.57 9.94 -22.91
C TYR A 169 6.99 10.01 -24.31
N ARG A 170 6.23 8.98 -24.72
CA ARG A 170 5.57 8.96 -26.01
C ARG A 170 4.55 10.09 -26.19
N MET A 171 3.73 10.35 -25.17
CA MET A 171 2.74 11.44 -25.21
C MET A 171 3.37 12.82 -25.34
N TYR A 172 4.52 13.04 -24.75
CA TYR A 172 5.22 14.33 -24.82
C TYR A 172 6.18 14.43 -26.02
N GLY A 173 6.22 13.44 -26.90
CA GLY A 173 7.10 13.44 -28.07
C GLY A 173 8.60 13.42 -27.69
N ILE A 174 8.92 12.96 -26.49
CA ILE A 174 10.28 12.76 -26.02
C ILE A 174 10.64 11.33 -26.40
N ASP A 175 10.73 11.06 -27.71
CA ASP A 175 11.26 9.80 -28.21
C ASP A 175 12.71 9.70 -27.71
N GLY A 176 13.04 8.58 -27.06
CA GLY A 176 14.36 8.36 -26.54
C GLY A 176 15.39 8.54 -27.65
N GLY A 177 15.97 9.70 -27.70
CA GLY A 177 17.12 9.94 -28.53
C GLY A 177 18.16 8.90 -28.18
N ASP A 178 18.62 8.18 -29.17
CA ASP A 178 19.63 7.16 -29.10
C ASP A 178 20.73 7.59 -28.14
N ALA A 179 20.83 6.87 -26.99
CA ALA A 179 22.00 6.96 -26.15
C ALA A 179 23.18 6.41 -26.96
N GLN A 180 23.93 7.32 -27.57
CA GLN A 180 25.27 7.02 -28.08
C GLN A 180 26.24 6.86 -26.92
#